data_470bc2ee5bacba58a6085e63ae86f524
#
_entry.id   470bc2ee5bacba58a6085e63ae86f524
#
_cell.length_a   1.000
_cell.length_b   1.000
_cell.length_c   1.000
_cell.angle_alpha   90.00
_cell.angle_beta   90.00
_cell.angle_gamma   90.00
#
_symmetry.space_group_name_H-M   'P 1'
#
loop_
_entity.id
_entity.type
_entity.pdbx_description
1 polymer ?
#
loop_
_entity_poly.entity_id
_entity_poly.type
_entity_poly.pdbx_seq_one_letter_code
_entity_poly.pdbx_strand_id
1 'polypeptide(L)'
;MGYLMTLAKNSFRNVRVGLDCSNGSASAIAKSVFDALGAKTYVINAEPDGLNINMNAGSTHIEVLQNFVKENQLDVGFAFDGDADRCIAVDENGNVVDGDLILYVYGRYLKEKGALRNNTVVTTIMSNFGLYKAFDELGIDYEKTQVGDKYVYENMVKNGHRIGGEQSGHIIFSK
;
A
#
# COMPACT_ATOMS: atom_id res chain seq x y z
N MET A 1 -6.15 -16.40 -4.40
CA MET A 1 -7.13 -15.39 -4.88
C MET A 1 -8.34 -15.27 -3.94
N GLY A 2 -9.07 -16.32 -3.61
CA GLY A 2 -10.28 -16.22 -2.78
C GLY A 2 -10.11 -15.42 -1.47
N TYR A 3 -9.04 -15.67 -0.73
CA TYR A 3 -8.77 -14.94 0.52
C TYR A 3 -8.63 -13.42 0.32
N LEU A 4 -7.89 -12.97 -0.71
CA LEU A 4 -7.71 -11.55 -0.97
C LEU A 4 -9.03 -10.84 -1.26
N MET A 5 -9.94 -11.50 -1.96
CA MET A 5 -11.27 -10.95 -2.27
C MET A 5 -12.14 -10.78 -1.01
N THR A 6 -11.96 -11.61 0.01
CA THR A 6 -12.72 -11.51 1.27
C THR A 6 -12.31 -10.34 2.14
N LEU A 7 -11.14 -9.72 1.88
CA LEU A 7 -10.65 -8.57 2.64
C LEU A 7 -11.37 -7.27 2.27
N ALA A 8 -11.86 -7.16 1.04
CA ALA A 8 -12.61 -6.00 0.58
C ALA A 8 -14.08 -6.09 1.04
N LYS A 9 -14.52 -5.09 1.80
CA LYS A 9 -15.90 -4.98 2.29
C LYS A 9 -16.84 -4.29 1.29
N ASN A 10 -16.27 -3.53 0.36
CA ASN A 10 -17.00 -2.72 -0.61
C ASN A 10 -16.62 -3.13 -2.03
N SER A 11 -17.55 -2.93 -2.97
CA SER A 11 -17.27 -3.09 -4.39
C SER A 11 -16.47 -1.88 -4.91
N PHE A 12 -15.54 -2.15 -5.82
CA PHE A 12 -14.81 -1.12 -6.57
C PHE A 12 -15.46 -0.81 -7.92
N ARG A 13 -16.76 -1.07 -8.04
CA ARG A 13 -17.52 -0.77 -9.26
C ARG A 13 -17.39 0.72 -9.62
N ASN A 14 -17.07 0.99 -10.87
CA ASN A 14 -16.82 2.31 -11.45
C ASN A 14 -15.49 2.95 -11.04
N VAL A 15 -14.63 2.28 -10.29
CA VAL A 15 -13.28 2.76 -9.99
C VAL A 15 -12.32 2.29 -11.09
N ARG A 16 -11.59 3.22 -11.69
CA ARG A 16 -10.54 2.96 -12.68
C ARG A 16 -9.20 2.84 -11.96
N VAL A 17 -8.64 1.64 -11.97
CA VAL A 17 -7.44 1.29 -11.21
C VAL A 17 -6.28 0.99 -12.15
N GLY A 18 -5.16 1.70 -11.99
CA GLY A 18 -3.89 1.39 -12.62
C GLY A 18 -3.07 0.42 -11.76
N LEU A 19 -2.48 -0.59 -12.38
CA LEU A 19 -1.63 -1.56 -11.71
C LEU A 19 -0.28 -1.63 -12.41
N ASP A 20 0.79 -1.33 -11.72
CA ASP A 20 2.16 -1.60 -12.16
C ASP A 20 2.69 -2.83 -11.40
N CYS A 21 2.81 -3.94 -12.10
CA CYS A 21 3.19 -5.22 -11.52
C CYS A 21 4.70 -5.47 -11.52
N SER A 22 5.52 -4.48 -11.91
CA SER A 22 7.00 -4.55 -11.95
C SER A 22 7.58 -5.77 -12.67
N ASN A 23 6.81 -6.39 -13.58
CA ASN A 23 7.13 -7.70 -14.17
C ASN A 23 7.49 -8.77 -13.12
N GLY A 24 6.88 -8.68 -11.95
CA GLY A 24 7.12 -9.52 -10.78
C GLY A 24 5.95 -10.43 -10.44
N SER A 25 5.91 -10.89 -9.20
CA SER A 25 4.91 -11.85 -8.70
C SER A 25 3.47 -11.34 -8.76
N ALA A 26 3.26 -10.01 -8.66
CA ALA A 26 1.93 -9.39 -8.78
C ALA A 26 1.29 -9.59 -10.18
N SER A 27 2.11 -9.81 -11.23
CA SER A 27 1.64 -9.98 -12.61
C SER A 27 0.60 -11.11 -12.76
N ALA A 28 0.75 -12.17 -11.98
CA ALA A 28 -0.11 -13.34 -12.07
C ALA A 28 -1.50 -13.14 -11.44
N ILE A 29 -1.66 -12.21 -10.49
CA ILE A 29 -2.87 -12.17 -9.65
C ILE A 29 -3.52 -10.79 -9.52
N ALA A 30 -2.76 -9.69 -9.60
CA ALA A 30 -3.27 -8.36 -9.25
C ALA A 30 -4.50 -7.98 -10.07
N LYS A 31 -4.43 -8.08 -11.40
CA LYS A 31 -5.57 -7.77 -12.28
C LYS A 31 -6.81 -8.58 -11.90
N SER A 32 -6.66 -9.88 -11.74
CA SER A 32 -7.79 -10.78 -11.46
C SER A 32 -8.47 -10.47 -10.13
N VAL A 33 -7.73 -10.04 -9.13
CA VAL A 33 -8.28 -9.64 -7.82
C VAL A 33 -9.11 -8.36 -7.95
N PHE A 34 -8.56 -7.32 -8.58
CA PHE A 34 -9.27 -6.05 -8.74
C PHE A 34 -10.48 -6.16 -9.67
N ASP A 35 -10.39 -6.94 -10.76
CA ASP A 35 -11.51 -7.22 -11.64
C ASP A 35 -12.65 -7.95 -10.88
N ALA A 36 -12.31 -8.94 -10.07
CA ALA A 36 -13.28 -9.67 -9.25
C ALA A 36 -13.97 -8.78 -8.19
N LEU A 37 -13.30 -7.72 -7.74
CA LEU A 37 -13.87 -6.68 -6.87
C LEU A 37 -14.71 -5.64 -7.62
N GLY A 38 -14.75 -5.73 -8.95
CA GLY A 38 -15.57 -4.87 -9.81
C GLY A 38 -14.88 -3.63 -10.35
N ALA A 39 -13.57 -3.48 -10.13
CA ALA A 39 -12.79 -2.37 -10.68
C ALA A 39 -12.64 -2.49 -12.20
N LYS A 40 -12.46 -1.35 -12.86
CA LYS A 40 -11.96 -1.31 -14.24
C LYS A 40 -10.44 -1.18 -14.18
N THR A 41 -9.73 -2.27 -14.46
CA THR A 41 -8.28 -2.35 -14.30
C THR A 41 -7.52 -2.08 -15.59
N TYR A 42 -6.44 -1.32 -15.43
CA TYR A 42 -5.47 -0.99 -16.47
C TYR A 42 -4.09 -1.43 -15.95
N VAL A 43 -3.42 -2.30 -16.68
CA VAL A 43 -2.19 -2.97 -16.17
C VAL A 43 -1.01 -2.63 -17.06
N ILE A 44 0.13 -2.33 -16.43
CA ILE A 44 1.44 -2.18 -17.07
C ILE A 44 2.46 -3.08 -16.38
N ASN A 45 3.56 -3.36 -17.06
CA ASN A 45 4.68 -4.15 -16.56
C ASN A 45 4.24 -5.48 -15.92
N ALA A 46 3.41 -6.24 -16.65
CA ALA A 46 2.86 -7.52 -16.20
C ALA A 46 3.24 -8.71 -17.09
N GLU A 47 4.32 -8.59 -17.85
CA GLU A 47 4.84 -9.61 -18.76
C GLU A 47 6.26 -10.03 -18.33
N PRO A 48 6.40 -10.83 -17.26
CA PRO A 48 7.71 -11.26 -16.77
C PRO A 48 8.39 -12.19 -17.77
N ASP A 49 9.64 -11.90 -18.13
CA ASP A 49 10.47 -12.72 -19.00
C ASP A 49 11.63 -13.41 -18.24
N GLY A 50 11.70 -13.23 -16.92
CA GLY A 50 12.76 -13.74 -16.05
C GLY A 50 13.97 -12.82 -15.90
N LEU A 51 14.06 -11.74 -16.67
CA LEU A 51 15.18 -10.79 -16.65
C LEU A 51 14.72 -9.35 -16.40
N ASN A 52 13.45 -9.03 -16.64
CA ASN A 52 12.91 -7.68 -16.62
C ASN A 52 12.25 -7.25 -15.30
N ILE A 53 12.34 -8.05 -14.25
CA ILE A 53 11.78 -7.73 -12.93
C ILE A 53 12.35 -6.41 -12.40
N ASN A 54 11.46 -5.48 -11.94
CA ASN A 54 11.81 -4.14 -11.46
C ASN A 54 12.54 -3.24 -12.48
N MET A 55 12.65 -3.64 -13.73
CA MET A 55 13.36 -2.87 -14.75
C MET A 55 12.49 -1.68 -15.20
N ASN A 56 12.83 -0.47 -14.74
CA ASN A 56 12.07 0.76 -14.98
C ASN A 56 10.56 0.57 -14.67
N ALA A 57 10.25 -0.12 -13.60
CA ALA A 57 8.90 -0.56 -13.28
C ALA A 57 8.68 -0.68 -11.77
N GLY A 58 7.42 -0.62 -11.37
CA GLY A 58 6.98 -0.89 -10.00
C GLY A 58 7.26 0.23 -9.01
N SER A 59 7.21 -0.11 -7.72
CA SER A 59 7.28 0.86 -6.62
C SER A 59 8.60 1.62 -6.52
N THR A 60 9.68 1.10 -7.10
CA THR A 60 10.99 1.77 -7.16
C THR A 60 11.16 2.74 -8.33
N HIS A 61 10.22 2.74 -9.27
CA HIS A 61 10.13 3.63 -10.43
C HIS A 61 8.72 4.21 -10.55
N ILE A 62 8.26 4.82 -9.48
CA ILE A 62 6.86 5.26 -9.32
C ILE A 62 6.42 6.29 -10.37
N GLU A 63 7.36 7.03 -10.96
CA GLU A 63 7.10 8.00 -12.02
C GLU A 63 6.41 7.38 -13.25
N VAL A 64 6.65 6.10 -13.51
CA VAL A 64 5.99 5.36 -14.60
C VAL A 64 4.49 5.26 -14.33
N LEU A 65 4.12 4.85 -13.11
CA LEU A 65 2.71 4.78 -12.71
C LEU A 65 2.06 6.17 -12.60
N GLN A 66 2.78 7.18 -12.11
CA GLN A 66 2.28 8.56 -12.04
C GLN A 66 1.84 9.08 -13.42
N ASN A 67 2.68 8.88 -14.43
CA ASN A 67 2.36 9.27 -15.81
C ASN A 67 1.19 8.44 -16.35
N PHE A 68 1.20 7.12 -16.12
CA PHE A 68 0.14 6.23 -16.57
C PHE A 68 -1.24 6.60 -15.99
N VAL A 69 -1.31 6.92 -14.70
CA VAL A 69 -2.54 7.37 -14.03
C VAL A 69 -3.08 8.66 -14.69
N LYS A 70 -2.21 9.66 -14.88
CA LYS A 70 -2.60 10.95 -15.48
C LYS A 70 -3.04 10.82 -16.94
N GLU A 71 -2.27 10.14 -17.76
CA GLU A 71 -2.54 9.97 -19.18
C GLU A 71 -3.85 9.22 -19.45
N ASN A 72 -4.17 8.23 -18.60
CA ASN A 72 -5.39 7.43 -18.71
C ASN A 72 -6.54 7.93 -17.83
N GLN A 73 -6.35 9.03 -17.10
CA GLN A 73 -7.35 9.62 -16.20
C GLN A 73 -7.90 8.60 -15.22
N LEU A 74 -7.00 7.81 -14.60
CA LEU A 74 -7.37 6.78 -13.63
C LEU A 74 -7.70 7.40 -12.28
N ASP A 75 -8.51 6.73 -11.49
CA ASP A 75 -8.93 7.22 -10.18
C ASP A 75 -7.87 6.93 -9.11
N VAL A 76 -7.10 5.86 -9.29
CA VAL A 76 -5.99 5.46 -8.41
C VAL A 76 -5.04 4.52 -9.15
N GLY A 77 -3.77 4.52 -8.77
CA GLY A 77 -2.79 3.54 -9.21
C GLY A 77 -2.11 2.84 -8.04
N PHE A 78 -1.66 1.59 -8.26
CA PHE A 78 -0.86 0.81 -7.32
C PHE A 78 0.35 0.23 -8.03
N ALA A 79 1.55 0.48 -7.49
CA ALA A 79 2.80 -0.08 -7.96
C ALA A 79 3.33 -1.06 -6.91
N PHE A 80 3.62 -2.27 -7.35
CA PHE A 80 4.24 -3.31 -6.54
C PHE A 80 5.74 -3.37 -6.84
N ASP A 81 6.52 -3.97 -5.95
CA ASP A 81 7.87 -4.40 -6.28
C ASP A 81 7.90 -5.87 -6.75
N GLY A 82 9.08 -6.40 -7.01
CA GLY A 82 9.23 -7.69 -7.70
C GLY A 82 8.59 -8.88 -6.99
N ASP A 83 8.67 -8.97 -5.66
CA ASP A 83 8.05 -10.02 -4.84
C ASP A 83 6.69 -9.61 -4.24
N ALA A 84 6.26 -8.35 -4.53
CA ALA A 84 4.98 -7.77 -4.15
C ALA A 84 4.75 -7.70 -2.63
N ASP A 85 5.80 -7.56 -1.85
CA ASP A 85 5.71 -7.30 -0.41
C ASP A 85 5.59 -5.81 -0.10
N ARG A 86 5.86 -4.93 -1.07
CA ARG A 86 5.69 -3.47 -1.02
C ARG A 86 4.67 -3.00 -2.04
N CYS A 87 3.90 -1.99 -1.65
CA CYS A 87 2.94 -1.33 -2.53
C CYS A 87 2.96 0.18 -2.27
N ILE A 88 3.18 0.96 -3.33
CA ILE A 88 3.04 2.42 -3.33
C ILE A 88 1.84 2.79 -4.19
N ALA A 89 1.02 3.72 -3.72
CA ALA A 89 -0.12 4.17 -4.48
C ALA A 89 0.12 5.54 -5.13
N VAL A 90 -0.72 5.86 -6.11
CA VAL A 90 -0.76 7.15 -6.80
C VAL A 90 -2.22 7.59 -6.87
N ASP A 91 -2.49 8.85 -6.48
CA ASP A 91 -3.83 9.41 -6.56
C ASP A 91 -4.21 9.83 -8.00
N GLU A 92 -5.44 10.27 -8.19
CA GLU A 92 -5.98 10.70 -9.49
C GLU A 92 -5.25 11.91 -10.10
N ASN A 93 -4.51 12.67 -9.30
CA ASN A 93 -3.71 13.81 -9.74
C ASN A 93 -2.25 13.43 -10.07
N GLY A 94 -1.90 12.15 -9.87
CA GLY A 94 -0.54 11.65 -10.05
C GLY A 94 0.38 11.91 -8.85
N ASN A 95 -0.16 12.27 -7.68
CA ASN A 95 0.64 12.41 -6.47
C ASN A 95 0.94 11.04 -5.85
N VAL A 96 2.16 10.89 -5.36
CA VAL A 96 2.59 9.65 -4.68
C VAL A 96 1.93 9.57 -3.30
N VAL A 97 1.32 8.43 -3.02
CA VAL A 97 0.81 8.03 -1.71
C VAL A 97 1.72 6.92 -1.21
N ASP A 98 2.77 7.30 -0.51
CA ASP A 98 3.77 6.39 0.01
C ASP A 98 3.31 5.61 1.26
N GLY A 99 4.16 4.77 1.82
CA GLY A 99 3.82 3.97 2.99
C GLY A 99 3.40 4.79 4.20
N ASP A 100 3.98 5.97 4.40
CA ASP A 100 3.60 6.87 5.50
C ASP A 100 2.17 7.40 5.33
N LEU A 101 1.80 7.82 4.11
CA LEU A 101 0.45 8.26 3.80
C LEU A 101 -0.56 7.09 3.88
N ILE A 102 -0.16 5.90 3.47
CA ILE A 102 -0.99 4.69 3.63
C ILE A 102 -1.23 4.39 5.13
N LEU A 103 -0.19 4.47 5.96
CA LEU A 103 -0.32 4.31 7.42
C LEU A 103 -1.23 5.37 8.03
N TYR A 104 -1.14 6.62 7.57
CA TYR A 104 -2.04 7.69 8.00
C TYR A 104 -3.51 7.39 7.66
N VAL A 105 -3.78 7.02 6.41
CA VAL A 105 -5.15 6.70 5.95
C VAL A 105 -5.75 5.55 6.75
N TYR A 106 -5.01 4.46 6.90
CA TYR A 106 -5.50 3.29 7.63
C TYR A 106 -5.56 3.51 9.14
N GLY A 107 -4.59 4.19 9.72
CA GLY A 107 -4.60 4.56 11.15
C GLY A 107 -5.84 5.39 11.50
N ARG A 108 -6.10 6.42 10.71
CA ARG A 108 -7.32 7.24 10.84
C ARG A 108 -8.59 6.41 10.67
N TYR A 109 -8.69 5.63 9.60
CA TYR A 109 -9.86 4.78 9.34
C TYR A 109 -10.13 3.78 10.47
N LEU A 110 -9.10 3.10 10.95
CA LEU A 110 -9.24 2.13 12.05
C LEU A 110 -9.64 2.82 13.35
N LYS A 111 -9.12 4.01 13.61
CA LYS A 111 -9.54 4.82 14.78
C LYS A 111 -11.00 5.21 14.69
N GLU A 112 -11.44 5.76 13.58
CA GLU A 112 -12.85 6.14 13.33
C GLU A 112 -13.82 4.95 13.49
N LYS A 113 -13.35 3.73 13.17
CA LYS A 113 -14.12 2.49 13.36
C LYS A 113 -14.00 1.88 14.75
N GLY A 114 -13.25 2.49 15.68
CA GLY A 114 -12.96 1.89 16.98
C GLY A 114 -12.18 0.58 16.92
N ALA A 115 -11.42 0.38 15.84
CA ALA A 115 -10.71 -0.86 15.53
C ALA A 115 -9.18 -0.73 15.61
N LEU A 116 -8.66 0.46 15.94
CA LEU A 116 -7.23 0.68 16.13
C LEU A 116 -6.83 0.20 17.54
N ARG A 117 -6.30 -1.02 17.62
CA ARG A 117 -5.88 -1.60 18.90
C ARG A 117 -4.81 -0.75 19.56
N ASN A 118 -4.95 -0.54 20.87
CA ASN A 118 -4.09 0.30 21.71
C ASN A 118 -3.96 1.74 21.17
N ASN A 119 -4.85 2.15 20.27
CA ASN A 119 -4.81 3.46 19.60
C ASN A 119 -3.46 3.74 18.93
N THR A 120 -2.70 2.72 18.52
CA THR A 120 -1.29 2.83 18.12
C THR A 120 -1.04 2.31 16.71
N VAL A 121 -0.19 3.04 15.97
CA VAL A 121 0.40 2.63 14.68
C VAL A 121 1.89 2.41 14.87
N VAL A 122 2.44 1.30 14.38
CA VAL A 122 3.88 1.02 14.43
C VAL A 122 4.56 1.52 13.16
N THR A 123 5.60 2.32 13.32
CA THR A 123 6.38 2.92 12.23
C THR A 123 7.87 2.61 12.39
N THR A 124 8.71 3.11 11.50
CA THR A 124 10.16 3.07 11.67
C THR A 124 10.74 4.47 11.86
N ILE A 125 12.02 4.53 12.24
CA ILE A 125 12.76 5.79 12.35
C ILE A 125 12.90 6.56 11.03
N MET A 126 12.58 5.92 9.89
CA MET A 126 12.62 6.54 8.55
C MET A 126 11.32 7.23 8.15
N SER A 127 10.25 7.07 8.93
CA SER A 127 8.98 7.74 8.64
C SER A 127 9.10 9.26 8.71
N ASN A 128 8.38 9.95 7.84
CA ASN A 128 8.38 11.40 7.74
C ASN A 128 7.83 12.03 9.02
N PHE A 129 8.47 13.12 9.46
CA PHE A 129 8.02 13.86 10.66
C PHE A 129 6.56 14.36 10.54
N GLY A 130 6.10 14.65 9.31
CA GLY A 130 4.72 15.03 9.04
C GLY A 130 3.70 13.97 9.43
N LEU A 131 4.05 12.68 9.32
CA LEU A 131 3.18 11.58 9.78
C LEU A 131 2.93 11.66 11.28
N TYR A 132 3.98 11.91 12.07
CA TYR A 132 3.87 12.00 13.53
C TYR A 132 3.01 13.19 13.96
N LYS A 133 3.20 14.35 13.31
CA LYS A 133 2.33 15.51 13.54
C LYS A 133 0.86 15.21 13.24
N ALA A 134 0.61 14.55 12.11
CA ALA A 134 -0.74 14.18 11.72
C ALA A 134 -1.36 13.16 12.71
N PHE A 135 -0.58 12.23 13.25
CA PHE A 135 -1.05 11.34 14.31
C PHE A 135 -1.32 12.08 15.61
N ASP A 136 -0.47 13.01 16.01
CA ASP A 136 -0.68 13.85 17.19
C ASP A 136 -2.01 14.62 17.09
N GLU A 137 -2.30 15.23 15.94
CA GLU A 137 -3.56 15.94 15.66
C GLU A 137 -4.79 15.02 15.74
N LEU A 138 -4.65 13.77 15.31
CA LEU A 138 -5.70 12.76 15.40
C LEU A 138 -5.78 12.10 16.79
N GLY A 139 -4.84 12.37 17.69
CA GLY A 139 -4.70 11.66 18.96
C GLY A 139 -4.41 10.15 18.76
N ILE A 140 -3.65 9.79 17.74
CA ILE A 140 -3.16 8.43 17.48
C ILE A 140 -1.75 8.31 18.07
N ASP A 141 -1.54 7.30 18.88
CA ASP A 141 -0.21 6.98 19.41
C ASP A 141 0.62 6.24 18.34
N TYR A 142 1.95 6.33 18.44
CA TYR A 142 2.84 5.64 17.52
C TYR A 142 4.07 5.10 18.20
N GLU A 143 4.54 3.97 17.72
CA GLU A 143 5.83 3.39 18.11
C GLU A 143 6.79 3.41 16.92
N LYS A 144 8.08 3.66 17.22
CA LYS A 144 9.16 3.73 16.23
C LYS A 144 10.11 2.56 16.43
N THR A 145 10.28 1.77 15.37
CA THR A 145 11.27 0.69 15.37
C THR A 145 12.50 1.07 14.54
N GLN A 146 13.49 0.21 14.54
CA GLN A 146 14.54 0.23 13.52
C GLN A 146 13.93 -0.08 12.15
N VAL A 147 14.65 0.28 11.09
CA VAL A 147 14.28 -0.02 9.70
C VAL A 147 14.28 -1.53 9.47
N GLY A 148 13.22 -2.03 8.89
CA GLY A 148 13.01 -3.43 8.54
C GLY A 148 11.64 -3.94 9.02
N ASP A 149 10.90 -4.55 8.12
CA ASP A 149 9.58 -5.14 8.34
C ASP A 149 9.56 -6.11 9.52
N LYS A 150 10.65 -6.87 9.72
CA LYS A 150 10.85 -7.76 10.86
C LYS A 150 10.68 -7.03 12.21
N TYR A 151 11.30 -5.87 12.36
CA TYR A 151 11.23 -5.10 13.62
C TYR A 151 9.84 -4.52 13.85
N VAL A 152 9.18 -4.08 12.78
CA VAL A 152 7.79 -3.63 12.83
C VAL A 152 6.90 -4.78 13.26
N TYR A 153 7.02 -5.94 12.62
CA TYR A 153 6.23 -7.13 12.95
C TYR A 153 6.45 -7.63 14.37
N GLU A 154 7.70 -7.73 14.82
CA GLU A 154 8.04 -8.14 16.19
C GLU A 154 7.43 -7.20 17.24
N ASN A 155 7.48 -5.89 16.98
CA ASN A 155 6.84 -4.89 17.85
C ASN A 155 5.33 -5.07 17.89
N MET A 156 4.69 -5.22 16.72
CA MET A 156 3.25 -5.42 16.61
C MET A 156 2.78 -6.67 17.38
N VAL A 157 3.48 -7.79 17.22
CA VAL A 157 3.15 -9.05 17.91
C VAL A 157 3.32 -8.92 19.40
N LYS A 158 4.45 -8.36 19.85
CA LYS A 158 4.78 -8.21 21.28
C LYS A 158 3.76 -7.34 22.01
N ASN A 159 3.32 -6.26 21.39
CA ASN A 159 2.46 -5.24 22.01
C ASN A 159 0.99 -5.35 21.58
N GLY A 160 0.65 -6.26 20.66
CA GLY A 160 -0.72 -6.50 20.21
C GLY A 160 -1.28 -5.40 19.31
N HIS A 161 -0.42 -4.67 18.57
CA HIS A 161 -0.84 -3.64 17.64
C HIS A 161 -1.43 -4.21 16.35
N ARG A 162 -2.34 -3.46 15.72
CA ARG A 162 -3.09 -3.95 14.56
C ARG A 162 -2.47 -3.58 13.22
N ILE A 163 -1.76 -2.46 13.15
CA ILE A 163 -1.17 -1.95 11.93
C ILE A 163 0.22 -1.40 12.19
N GLY A 164 1.10 -1.63 11.25
CA GLY A 164 2.42 -1.04 11.19
C GLY A 164 2.98 -1.10 9.79
N GLY A 165 4.11 -0.43 9.57
CA GLY A 165 4.72 -0.45 8.25
C GLY A 165 5.87 0.55 8.11
N GLU A 166 6.31 0.66 6.87
CA GLU A 166 7.44 1.46 6.45
C GLU A 166 7.05 2.42 5.32
N GLN A 167 7.75 3.54 5.22
CA GLN A 167 7.59 4.51 4.13
C GLN A 167 7.74 3.87 2.75
N SER A 168 8.57 2.82 2.63
CA SER A 168 8.78 2.06 1.39
C SER A 168 7.53 1.35 0.85
N GLY A 169 6.44 1.33 1.62
CA GLY A 169 5.17 0.69 1.23
C GLY A 169 4.99 -0.73 1.75
N HIS A 170 5.89 -1.21 2.63
CA HIS A 170 5.69 -2.48 3.34
C HIS A 170 4.72 -2.26 4.50
N ILE A 171 3.46 -2.63 4.32
CA ILE A 171 2.38 -2.41 5.31
C ILE A 171 1.91 -3.74 5.86
N ILE A 172 1.87 -3.84 7.20
CA ILE A 172 1.52 -5.05 7.92
C ILE A 172 0.20 -4.86 8.67
N PHE A 173 -0.73 -5.77 8.45
CA PHE A 173 -2.00 -5.83 9.17
C PHE A 173 -2.04 -7.10 10.03
N SER A 174 -2.33 -6.97 11.33
CA SER A 174 -2.65 -8.11 12.19
C SER A 174 -4.17 -8.32 12.29
N LYS A 175 -4.57 -9.55 12.60
CA LYS A 175 -5.97 -9.91 12.86
C LYS A 175 -6.44 -9.48 14.26
#